data_34df68bbb7fd0506a7f3345dc1c06536
#
_entry.id   34df68bbb7fd0506a7f3345dc1c06536
#
_cell.length_a   1.000
_cell.length_b   1.000
_cell.length_c   1.000
_cell.angle_alpha   90.00
_cell.angle_beta   90.00
_cell.angle_gamma   90.00
#
_symmetry.space_group_name_H-M   'P 1'
#
loop_
_entity.id
_entity.type
_entity.pdbx_description
1 polymer ?
#
loop_
_entity_poly.entity_id
_entity_poly.type
_entity_poly.pdbx_seq_one_letter_code
_entity_poly.pdbx_strand_id
1 'polypeptide(L)'
;MSLERDTQKSCRTGKVYLVGAGPSDVELITVKGKRLLEEAEVIVYDRLVGNGVLMWGSKNARYIDVGKRSGHHPIPQEEINQILVREARKGQNVVRLKGGDPLVFGRGGEEAAVLEKAGIPFEIVPGITSAIGVPSYLGIPVTHRDLASSVHIVTAHKKDGSLPDIHYRSLAEGGGTIVFLMGVSTLGSVMEGLLGEGMSPDMPVAVLERGTTAAQRKIVGTVGTIAGKAARAKVQSPAIILVGYVAAFRHMDWYECRPLAGRKILVTRPRERSSRLAAMLREEGA
;
A
#
# COMPACT_ATOMS: atom_id res chain seq x y z
N MET A 1 -32.95 31.86 -44.87
CA MET A 1 -32.38 32.05 -43.55
C MET A 1 -32.19 30.68 -42.90
N SER A 2 -31.01 30.14 -43.05
CA SER A 2 -30.62 28.82 -42.53
C SER A 2 -30.09 29.05 -41.11
N LEU A 3 -30.79 28.50 -40.11
CA LEU A 3 -30.37 28.50 -38.73
C LEU A 3 -29.26 27.45 -38.57
N GLU A 4 -28.02 27.89 -38.53
CA GLU A 4 -26.90 27.09 -38.09
C GLU A 4 -27.14 26.66 -36.63
N ARG A 5 -27.41 25.37 -36.45
CA ARG A 5 -27.41 24.77 -35.13
C ARG A 5 -25.96 24.65 -34.68
N ASP A 6 -25.56 25.61 -33.83
CA ASP A 6 -24.32 25.55 -33.05
C ASP A 6 -24.38 24.29 -32.17
N THR A 7 -23.77 23.20 -32.62
CA THR A 7 -23.54 22.03 -31.81
C THR A 7 -22.40 22.32 -30.86
N GLN A 8 -22.70 23.04 -29.74
CA GLN A 8 -21.85 23.03 -28.58
C GLN A 8 -21.69 21.57 -28.13
N LYS A 9 -20.58 20.94 -28.52
CA LYS A 9 -20.08 19.75 -27.86
C LYS A 9 -19.88 20.12 -26.38
N SER A 10 -20.86 19.81 -25.52
CA SER A 10 -20.67 19.86 -24.09
C SER A 10 -19.46 18.98 -23.79
N CYS A 11 -18.36 19.60 -23.44
CA CYS A 11 -17.14 18.88 -23.05
C CYS A 11 -17.49 18.15 -21.75
N ARG A 12 -17.89 16.88 -21.87
CA ARG A 12 -18.32 16.06 -20.75
C ARG A 12 -17.10 15.82 -19.89
N THR A 13 -17.06 16.40 -18.69
CA THR A 13 -16.00 16.15 -17.72
C THR A 13 -15.96 14.67 -17.37
N GLY A 14 -14.79 14.06 -17.42
CA GLY A 14 -14.58 12.69 -16.99
C GLY A 14 -14.63 12.55 -15.47
N LYS A 15 -14.46 11.33 -14.97
CA LYS A 15 -14.51 11.00 -13.55
C LYS A 15 -13.15 10.45 -13.08
N VAL A 16 -12.76 10.80 -11.84
CA VAL A 16 -11.55 10.26 -11.20
C VAL A 16 -11.94 9.20 -10.17
N TYR A 17 -11.27 8.06 -10.22
CA TYR A 17 -11.42 6.98 -9.25
C TYR A 17 -10.12 6.84 -8.45
N LEU A 18 -10.19 7.09 -7.13
CA LEU A 18 -9.07 6.86 -6.22
C LEU A 18 -9.14 5.41 -5.75
N VAL A 19 -8.33 4.54 -6.33
CA VAL A 19 -8.44 3.08 -6.17
C VAL A 19 -7.27 2.53 -5.36
N GLY A 20 -7.57 1.77 -4.31
CA GLY A 20 -6.59 1.01 -3.56
C GLY A 20 -6.19 -0.27 -4.30
N ALA A 21 -4.89 -0.43 -4.52
CA ALA A 21 -4.30 -1.59 -5.20
C ALA A 21 -4.06 -2.79 -4.27
N GLY A 22 -4.24 -2.62 -2.97
CA GLY A 22 -3.78 -3.60 -1.99
C GLY A 22 -2.25 -3.57 -1.78
N PRO A 23 -1.72 -4.53 -0.98
CA PRO A 23 -0.33 -4.52 -0.53
C PRO A 23 0.67 -5.23 -1.47
N SER A 24 0.39 -5.47 -2.71
CA SER A 24 1.20 -5.99 -3.83
C SER A 24 0.68 -7.26 -4.49
N ASP A 25 0.06 -8.20 -3.76
CA ASP A 25 -0.58 -9.35 -4.38
C ASP A 25 -1.72 -8.88 -5.28
N VAL A 26 -1.71 -9.36 -6.52
CA VAL A 26 -2.66 -8.92 -7.55
C VAL A 26 -4.11 -9.32 -7.27
N GLU A 27 -4.31 -10.33 -6.43
CA GLU A 27 -5.64 -10.85 -6.07
C GLU A 27 -6.23 -10.12 -4.87
N LEU A 28 -5.43 -9.27 -4.20
CA LEU A 28 -5.89 -8.43 -3.09
C LEU A 28 -6.49 -7.09 -3.54
N ILE A 29 -6.62 -6.87 -4.83
CA ILE A 29 -7.43 -5.76 -5.36
C ILE A 29 -8.92 -6.09 -5.20
N THR A 30 -9.73 -5.09 -4.92
CA THR A 30 -11.19 -5.30 -4.88
C THR A 30 -11.73 -5.57 -6.28
N VAL A 31 -12.82 -6.34 -6.37
CA VAL A 31 -13.53 -6.59 -7.64
C VAL A 31 -13.87 -5.29 -8.35
N LYS A 32 -14.31 -4.27 -7.60
CA LYS A 32 -14.60 -2.94 -8.14
C LYS A 32 -13.35 -2.25 -8.68
N GLY A 33 -12.24 -2.33 -7.94
CA GLY A 33 -10.96 -1.75 -8.37
C GLY A 33 -10.45 -2.38 -9.67
N LYS A 34 -10.51 -3.70 -9.78
CA LYS A 34 -10.16 -4.43 -10.99
C LYS A 34 -10.99 -3.99 -12.18
N ARG A 35 -12.33 -3.99 -12.05
CA ARG A 35 -13.22 -3.55 -13.11
C ARG A 35 -12.93 -2.13 -13.60
N LEU A 36 -12.69 -1.20 -12.67
CA LEU A 36 -12.35 0.18 -13.02
C LEU A 36 -11.00 0.31 -13.73
N LEU A 37 -10.02 -0.55 -13.41
CA LEU A 37 -8.75 -0.60 -14.14
C LEU A 37 -8.94 -1.11 -15.57
N GLU A 38 -9.80 -2.11 -15.76
CA GLU A 38 -10.12 -2.66 -17.10
C GLU A 38 -10.84 -1.64 -17.98
N GLU A 39 -11.64 -0.73 -17.38
CA GLU A 39 -12.42 0.31 -18.07
C GLU A 39 -11.68 1.67 -18.17
N ALA A 40 -10.53 1.83 -17.52
CA ALA A 40 -9.81 3.10 -17.44
C ALA A 40 -9.26 3.56 -18.80
N GLU A 41 -9.35 4.87 -19.07
CA GLU A 41 -8.70 5.53 -20.21
C GLU A 41 -7.33 6.09 -19.81
N VAL A 42 -7.17 6.50 -18.54
CA VAL A 42 -5.89 6.94 -17.95
C VAL A 42 -5.70 6.27 -16.60
N ILE A 43 -4.50 5.72 -16.38
CA ILE A 43 -4.09 5.12 -15.11
C ILE A 43 -2.87 5.90 -14.58
N VAL A 44 -3.07 6.60 -13.46
CA VAL A 44 -2.01 7.34 -12.75
C VAL A 44 -1.61 6.51 -11.54
N TYR A 45 -0.36 6.06 -11.45
CA TYR A 45 0.07 5.09 -10.43
C TYR A 45 1.43 5.45 -9.82
N ASP A 46 1.69 4.97 -8.61
CA ASP A 46 2.97 5.09 -7.91
C ASP A 46 3.69 3.72 -7.78
N ARG A 47 4.91 3.74 -7.27
CA ARG A 47 5.78 2.55 -7.18
C ARG A 47 5.36 1.52 -6.14
N LEU A 48 4.49 1.88 -5.18
CA LEU A 48 3.98 0.94 -4.19
C LEU A 48 2.88 0.04 -4.78
N VAL A 49 2.38 0.39 -5.95
CA VAL A 49 1.51 -0.48 -6.73
C VAL A 49 2.35 -1.64 -7.27
N GLY A 50 2.01 -2.86 -6.90
CA GLY A 50 2.66 -4.05 -7.43
C GLY A 50 2.52 -4.12 -8.96
N ASN A 51 3.62 -4.42 -9.66
CA ASN A 51 3.61 -4.51 -11.14
C ASN A 51 2.53 -5.46 -11.67
N GLY A 52 2.18 -6.48 -10.90
CA GLY A 52 1.12 -7.42 -11.25
C GLY A 52 -0.26 -6.77 -11.33
N VAL A 53 -0.58 -5.81 -10.46
CA VAL A 53 -1.88 -5.13 -10.44
C VAL A 53 -2.09 -4.29 -11.71
N LEU A 54 -1.03 -3.67 -12.26
CA LEU A 54 -1.09 -2.94 -13.52
C LEU A 54 -1.46 -3.85 -14.70
N MET A 55 -1.32 -5.17 -14.55
CA MET A 55 -1.74 -6.13 -15.57
C MET A 55 -3.26 -6.19 -15.78
N TRP A 56 -4.05 -5.76 -14.80
CA TRP A 56 -5.51 -5.65 -14.95
C TRP A 56 -5.95 -4.40 -15.73
N GLY A 57 -5.05 -3.43 -15.93
CA GLY A 57 -5.37 -2.21 -16.64
C GLY A 57 -5.65 -2.43 -18.13
N SER A 58 -6.53 -1.60 -18.68
CA SER A 58 -6.85 -1.61 -20.10
C SER A 58 -5.59 -1.48 -20.96
N LYS A 59 -5.50 -2.27 -22.04
CA LYS A 59 -4.39 -2.18 -23.01
C LYS A 59 -4.38 -0.83 -23.75
N ASN A 60 -5.54 -0.18 -23.83
CA ASN A 60 -5.71 1.10 -24.50
C ASN A 60 -5.54 2.29 -23.54
N ALA A 61 -5.41 2.02 -22.23
CA ALA A 61 -5.20 3.08 -21.24
C ALA A 61 -3.82 3.73 -21.40
N ARG A 62 -3.76 5.03 -21.17
CA ARG A 62 -2.51 5.75 -21.00
C ARG A 62 -2.03 5.63 -19.57
N TYR A 63 -0.81 5.16 -19.38
CA TYR A 63 -0.18 4.97 -18.07
C TYR A 63 0.70 6.16 -17.73
N ILE A 64 0.51 6.74 -16.54
CA ILE A 64 1.30 7.86 -16.00
C ILE A 64 1.92 7.42 -14.68
N ASP A 65 3.24 7.17 -14.69
CA ASP A 65 4.02 6.84 -13.51
C ASP A 65 4.38 8.12 -12.75
N VAL A 66 3.81 8.29 -11.55
CA VAL A 66 4.10 9.42 -10.65
C VAL A 66 4.96 9.00 -9.46
N GLY A 67 5.48 7.78 -9.46
CA GLY A 67 6.35 7.25 -8.41
C GLY A 67 7.75 7.88 -8.43
N LYS A 68 8.39 7.90 -7.25
CA LYS A 68 9.79 8.36 -7.12
C LYS A 68 10.71 7.45 -7.93
N ARG A 69 11.46 7.98 -8.88
CA ARG A 69 12.53 7.25 -9.59
C ARG A 69 13.88 7.61 -9.02
N SER A 70 14.77 6.62 -8.90
CA SER A 70 16.19 6.87 -8.54
C SER A 70 16.81 7.83 -9.57
N GLY A 71 17.40 8.93 -9.09
CA GLY A 71 18.00 9.93 -9.97
C GLY A 71 17.06 11.00 -10.54
N HIS A 72 15.76 10.97 -10.25
CA HIS A 72 14.81 12.01 -10.65
C HIS A 72 14.12 12.61 -9.41
N HIS A 73 13.90 13.93 -9.42
CA HIS A 73 13.11 14.56 -8.36
C HIS A 73 11.72 13.93 -8.27
N PRO A 74 11.24 13.64 -7.05
CA PRO A 74 9.89 13.12 -6.88
C PRO A 74 8.88 14.14 -7.40
N ILE A 75 7.89 13.67 -8.17
CA ILE A 75 6.78 14.52 -8.61
C ILE A 75 6.07 15.05 -7.35
N PRO A 76 5.97 16.37 -7.17
CA PRO A 76 5.24 16.95 -6.04
C PRO A 76 3.78 16.54 -6.04
N GLN A 77 3.16 16.48 -4.85
CA GLN A 77 1.75 16.09 -4.75
C GLN A 77 0.83 17.07 -5.51
N GLU A 78 1.17 18.34 -5.51
CA GLU A 78 0.46 19.38 -6.24
C GLU A 78 0.42 19.09 -7.75
N GLU A 79 1.53 18.60 -8.31
CA GLU A 79 1.60 18.23 -9.72
C GLU A 79 0.79 16.95 -10.00
N ILE A 80 0.80 15.97 -9.10
CA ILE A 80 -0.07 14.78 -9.20
C ILE A 80 -1.54 15.21 -9.22
N ASN A 81 -1.94 16.10 -8.32
CA ASN A 81 -3.29 16.64 -8.26
C ASN A 81 -3.69 17.35 -9.57
N GLN A 82 -2.78 18.14 -10.13
CA GLN A 82 -2.99 18.83 -11.42
C GLN A 82 -3.12 17.84 -12.60
N ILE A 83 -2.35 16.74 -12.58
CA ILE A 83 -2.47 15.66 -13.58
C ILE A 83 -3.88 15.08 -13.53
N LEU A 84 -4.40 14.74 -12.35
CA LEU A 84 -5.74 14.17 -12.20
C LEU A 84 -6.83 15.12 -12.74
N VAL A 85 -6.79 16.38 -12.34
CA VAL A 85 -7.74 17.41 -12.81
C VAL A 85 -7.65 17.62 -14.31
N ARG A 86 -6.44 17.73 -14.86
CA ARG A 86 -6.19 17.95 -16.28
C ARG A 86 -6.73 16.82 -17.15
N GLU A 87 -6.50 15.57 -16.75
CA GLU A 87 -6.94 14.43 -17.53
C GLU A 87 -8.47 14.26 -17.47
N ALA A 88 -9.08 14.49 -16.30
CA ALA A 88 -10.54 14.46 -16.17
C ALA A 88 -11.22 15.59 -16.96
N ARG A 89 -10.63 16.78 -17.03
CA ARG A 89 -11.16 17.90 -17.87
C ARG A 89 -11.14 17.61 -19.36
N LYS A 90 -10.31 16.66 -19.81
CA LYS A 90 -10.34 16.16 -21.20
C LYS A 90 -11.50 15.19 -21.48
N GLY A 91 -12.37 14.96 -20.49
CA GLY A 91 -13.48 14.01 -20.60
C GLY A 91 -13.09 12.57 -20.28
N GLN A 92 -11.88 12.30 -19.80
CA GLN A 92 -11.36 10.94 -19.60
C GLN A 92 -11.70 10.38 -18.21
N ASN A 93 -12.01 9.09 -18.14
CA ASN A 93 -12.12 8.34 -16.91
C ASN A 93 -10.71 7.98 -16.42
N VAL A 94 -10.34 8.55 -15.26
CA VAL A 94 -8.99 8.45 -14.69
C VAL A 94 -9.03 7.53 -13.48
N VAL A 95 -8.20 6.51 -13.47
CA VAL A 95 -7.92 5.73 -12.26
C VAL A 95 -6.62 6.21 -11.64
N ARG A 96 -6.70 6.77 -10.44
CA ARG A 96 -5.54 7.00 -9.55
C ARG A 96 -5.33 5.74 -8.72
N LEU A 97 -4.40 4.91 -9.11
CA LEU A 97 -4.09 3.65 -8.45
C LEU A 97 -3.02 3.86 -7.37
N LYS A 98 -3.32 3.48 -6.14
CA LYS A 98 -2.50 3.73 -4.94
C LYS A 98 -2.20 2.42 -4.23
N GLY A 99 -0.96 2.21 -3.78
CA GLY A 99 -0.62 1.05 -2.95
C GLY A 99 -1.41 1.02 -1.65
N GLY A 100 -1.85 -0.15 -1.22
CA GLY A 100 -2.69 -0.31 -0.03
C GLY A 100 -4.09 0.26 -0.19
N ASP A 101 -4.48 1.13 0.73
CA ASP A 101 -5.75 1.87 0.74
C ASP A 101 -5.51 3.37 0.46
N PRO A 102 -6.36 4.05 -0.33
CA PRO A 102 -6.15 5.45 -0.68
C PRO A 102 -6.15 6.41 0.52
N LEU A 103 -6.89 6.10 1.58
CA LEU A 103 -7.09 6.98 2.74
C LEU A 103 -6.21 6.62 3.94
N VAL A 104 -5.57 5.44 3.95
CA VAL A 104 -4.67 5.05 5.03
C VAL A 104 -3.24 5.49 4.67
N PHE A 105 -2.84 6.67 5.13
CA PHE A 105 -1.56 7.36 4.82
C PHE A 105 -1.24 7.46 3.33
N GLY A 106 -2.26 7.32 2.48
CA GLY A 106 -2.15 7.38 1.02
C GLY A 106 -2.37 8.77 0.43
N ARG A 107 -2.64 9.81 1.24
CA ARG A 107 -2.94 11.19 0.80
C ARG A 107 -4.18 11.31 -0.12
N GLY A 108 -5.03 10.28 -0.18
CA GLY A 108 -6.23 10.28 -1.01
C GLY A 108 -7.23 11.39 -0.62
N GLY A 109 -7.27 11.78 0.65
CA GLY A 109 -8.07 12.93 1.10
C GLY A 109 -7.62 14.25 0.50
N GLU A 110 -6.31 14.48 0.35
CA GLU A 110 -5.76 15.67 -0.30
C GLU A 110 -6.10 15.69 -1.80
N GLU A 111 -5.99 14.54 -2.47
CA GLU A 111 -6.36 14.37 -3.88
C GLU A 111 -7.87 14.63 -4.08
N ALA A 112 -8.72 14.06 -3.22
CA ALA A 112 -10.17 14.25 -3.25
C ALA A 112 -10.59 15.72 -3.06
N ALA A 113 -9.99 16.42 -2.08
CA ALA A 113 -10.28 17.83 -1.81
C ALA A 113 -9.94 18.74 -3.01
N VAL A 114 -8.86 18.45 -3.74
CA VAL A 114 -8.50 19.20 -4.96
C VAL A 114 -9.48 18.91 -6.10
N LEU A 115 -9.91 17.65 -6.26
CA LEU A 115 -10.92 17.28 -7.27
C LEU A 115 -12.26 17.96 -6.99
N GLU A 116 -12.71 17.94 -5.75
CA GLU A 116 -13.93 18.64 -5.31
C GLU A 116 -13.87 20.13 -5.62
N LYS A 117 -12.78 20.82 -5.20
CA LYS A 117 -12.56 22.23 -5.50
C LYS A 117 -12.54 22.55 -6.99
N ALA A 118 -12.07 21.60 -7.82
CA ALA A 118 -12.01 21.75 -9.27
C ALA A 118 -13.34 21.40 -9.98
N GLY A 119 -14.37 20.96 -9.25
CA GLY A 119 -15.65 20.50 -9.78
C GLY A 119 -15.55 19.20 -10.57
N ILE A 120 -14.52 18.36 -10.30
CA ILE A 120 -14.32 17.07 -10.95
C ILE A 120 -15.05 15.98 -10.16
N PRO A 121 -15.97 15.22 -10.77
CA PRO A 121 -16.60 14.09 -10.09
C PRO A 121 -15.56 13.02 -9.76
N PHE A 122 -15.59 12.50 -8.55
CA PHE A 122 -14.68 11.45 -8.13
C PHE A 122 -15.38 10.37 -7.30
N GLU A 123 -14.68 9.25 -7.12
CA GLU A 123 -15.11 8.15 -6.30
C GLU A 123 -13.91 7.50 -5.61
N ILE A 124 -14.08 7.09 -4.35
CA ILE A 124 -13.05 6.41 -3.58
C ILE A 124 -13.40 4.92 -3.53
N VAL A 125 -12.45 4.09 -3.94
CA VAL A 125 -12.55 2.62 -3.89
C VAL A 125 -11.53 2.11 -2.89
N PRO A 126 -11.95 1.63 -1.73
CA PRO A 126 -11.05 1.10 -0.71
C PRO A 126 -10.14 -0.01 -1.22
N GLY A 127 -8.99 -0.17 -0.57
CA GLY A 127 -8.08 -1.26 -0.80
C GLY A 127 -7.63 -1.90 0.52
N ILE A 128 -7.00 -3.05 0.46
CA ILE A 128 -6.44 -3.70 1.65
C ILE A 128 -5.17 -2.95 2.04
N THR A 129 -5.21 -2.26 3.19
CA THR A 129 -4.01 -1.60 3.72
C THR A 129 -2.94 -2.62 4.08
N SER A 130 -1.66 -2.28 3.86
CA SER A 130 -0.52 -3.12 4.26
C SER A 130 -0.49 -3.38 5.76
N ALA A 131 -1.05 -2.48 6.59
CA ALA A 131 -1.15 -2.64 8.03
C ALA A 131 -1.94 -3.90 8.46
N ILE A 132 -2.80 -4.40 7.60
CA ILE A 132 -3.62 -5.60 7.83
C ILE A 132 -3.22 -6.74 6.90
N GLY A 133 -3.06 -6.46 5.61
CA GLY A 133 -2.77 -7.50 4.62
C GLY A 133 -1.40 -8.16 4.79
N VAL A 134 -0.37 -7.39 5.14
CA VAL A 134 0.98 -7.94 5.32
C VAL A 134 1.09 -8.84 6.56
N PRO A 135 0.59 -8.46 7.76
CA PRO A 135 0.57 -9.37 8.89
C PRO A 135 -0.18 -10.67 8.60
N SER A 136 -1.32 -10.61 7.92
CA SER A 136 -2.11 -11.80 7.56
C SER A 136 -1.31 -12.78 6.71
N TYR A 137 -0.53 -12.30 5.72
CA TYR A 137 0.31 -13.13 4.87
C TYR A 137 1.50 -13.74 5.61
N LEU A 138 1.97 -13.08 6.66
CA LEU A 138 3.08 -13.55 7.51
C LEU A 138 2.58 -14.25 8.79
N GLY A 139 1.31 -14.66 8.81
CA GLY A 139 0.73 -15.48 9.87
C GLY A 139 0.62 -14.76 11.23
N ILE A 140 0.44 -13.43 11.23
CA ILE A 140 0.27 -12.65 12.45
C ILE A 140 -1.11 -11.99 12.44
N PRO A 141 -2.03 -12.37 13.33
CA PRO A 141 -3.31 -11.69 13.47
C PRO A 141 -3.06 -10.32 14.12
N VAL A 142 -3.61 -9.24 13.58
CA VAL A 142 -3.48 -7.91 14.19
C VAL A 142 -4.39 -7.73 15.40
N THR A 143 -5.40 -8.58 15.57
CA THR A 143 -6.25 -8.71 16.77
C THR A 143 -6.32 -10.15 17.20
N HIS A 144 -6.43 -10.39 18.49
CA HIS A 144 -6.62 -11.74 19.03
C HIS A 144 -7.38 -11.63 20.36
N ARG A 145 -8.37 -12.51 20.59
CA ARG A 145 -9.24 -12.43 21.77
C ARG A 145 -8.46 -12.28 23.08
N ASP A 146 -7.38 -13.04 23.24
CA ASP A 146 -6.61 -13.09 24.47
C ASP A 146 -5.37 -12.18 24.49
N LEU A 147 -4.95 -11.62 23.32
CA LEU A 147 -3.69 -10.89 23.19
C LEU A 147 -3.84 -9.42 22.81
N ALA A 148 -4.85 -9.07 22.02
CA ALA A 148 -5.01 -7.72 21.51
C ALA A 148 -6.46 -7.42 21.08
N SER A 149 -7.13 -6.54 21.83
CA SER A 149 -8.49 -6.07 21.55
C SER A 149 -8.55 -4.81 20.68
N SER A 150 -7.40 -4.19 20.42
CA SER A 150 -7.30 -2.96 19.61
C SER A 150 -6.11 -3.00 18.66
N VAL A 151 -6.19 -2.17 17.60
CA VAL A 151 -5.09 -1.97 16.64
C VAL A 151 -4.88 -0.48 16.43
N HIS A 152 -3.66 -0.02 16.61
CA HIS A 152 -3.22 1.35 16.36
C HIS A 152 -2.36 1.37 15.10
N ILE A 153 -2.82 2.03 14.05
CA ILE A 153 -2.04 2.20 12.81
C ILE A 153 -1.42 3.59 12.83
N VAL A 154 -0.10 3.64 12.85
CA VAL A 154 0.69 4.86 13.07
C VAL A 154 1.67 5.04 11.91
N THR A 155 1.84 6.27 11.43
CA THR A 155 2.96 6.58 10.53
C THR A 155 4.20 6.95 11.34
N ALA A 156 5.36 6.42 10.96
CA ALA A 156 6.64 6.76 11.57
C ALA A 156 7.50 7.65 10.67
N HIS A 157 6.87 8.43 9.77
CA HIS A 157 7.57 9.27 8.80
C HIS A 157 6.80 10.54 8.47
N LYS A 158 7.44 11.71 8.60
CA LYS A 158 6.96 13.00 8.06
C LYS A 158 7.45 13.23 6.64
N LYS A 159 6.94 14.29 5.99
CA LYS A 159 7.34 14.71 4.64
C LYS A 159 8.83 15.02 4.54
N ASP A 160 9.43 15.57 5.58
CA ASP A 160 10.85 15.93 5.70
C ASP A 160 11.77 14.75 6.10
N GLY A 161 11.21 13.57 6.30
CA GLY A 161 11.96 12.37 6.70
C GLY A 161 12.08 12.20 8.23
N SER A 162 11.65 13.17 9.02
CA SER A 162 11.68 13.10 10.48
C SER A 162 10.53 12.23 11.04
N LEU A 163 10.62 11.89 12.32
CA LEU A 163 9.52 11.29 13.07
C LEU A 163 8.38 12.31 13.26
N PRO A 164 7.12 11.90 13.09
CA PRO A 164 5.99 12.69 13.57
C PRO A 164 6.01 12.79 15.11
N ASP A 165 5.21 13.71 15.61
CA ASP A 165 4.91 13.75 17.05
C ASP A 165 4.01 12.56 17.40
N ILE A 166 4.61 11.50 17.94
CA ILE A 166 3.93 10.26 18.28
C ILE A 166 3.70 10.28 19.80
N HIS A 167 2.45 10.12 20.20
CA HIS A 167 2.06 9.99 21.60
C HIS A 167 2.44 8.59 22.14
N TYR A 168 3.74 8.34 22.32
CA TYR A 168 4.27 7.04 22.73
C TYR A 168 3.66 6.53 24.03
N ARG A 169 3.41 7.43 24.98
CA ARG A 169 2.79 7.08 26.28
C ARG A 169 1.43 6.41 26.07
N SER A 170 0.56 7.01 25.25
CA SER A 170 -0.75 6.42 24.96
C SER A 170 -0.66 5.06 24.28
N LEU A 171 0.36 4.85 23.45
CA LEU A 171 0.62 3.57 22.78
C LEU A 171 1.17 2.52 23.73
N ALA A 172 2.04 2.92 24.67
CA ALA A 172 2.64 2.02 25.66
C ALA A 172 1.61 1.57 26.71
N GLU A 173 0.76 2.49 27.18
CA GLU A 173 -0.26 2.23 28.20
C GLU A 173 -1.53 1.59 27.64
N GLY A 174 -1.89 1.87 26.38
CA GLY A 174 -3.18 1.50 25.78
C GLY A 174 -3.35 0.01 25.50
N GLY A 175 -2.29 -0.78 25.51
CA GLY A 175 -2.33 -2.19 25.10
C GLY A 175 -2.68 -2.38 23.61
N GLY A 176 -2.96 -3.63 23.24
CA GLY A 176 -3.30 -3.95 21.86
C GLY A 176 -2.09 -4.07 20.92
N THR A 177 -2.34 -3.98 19.64
CA THR A 177 -1.33 -4.09 18.59
C THR A 177 -1.01 -2.72 18.01
N ILE A 178 0.26 -2.38 17.85
CA ILE A 178 0.70 -1.16 17.19
C ILE A 178 1.36 -1.54 15.87
N VAL A 179 0.88 -0.96 14.78
CA VAL A 179 1.44 -1.15 13.43
C VAL A 179 2.02 0.17 12.93
N PHE A 180 3.35 0.25 12.88
CA PHE A 180 4.02 1.42 12.32
C PHE A 180 4.26 1.21 10.82
N LEU A 181 3.77 2.14 10.02
CA LEU A 181 4.03 2.24 8.60
C LEU A 181 5.18 3.23 8.33
N MET A 182 5.94 2.99 7.27
CA MET A 182 7.06 3.87 6.83
C MET A 182 8.18 4.06 7.87
N GLY A 183 8.35 3.11 8.81
CA GLY A 183 9.22 3.23 9.98
C GLY A 183 10.59 2.56 9.86
N VAL A 184 11.03 2.08 8.70
CA VAL A 184 12.30 1.34 8.59
C VAL A 184 13.50 2.20 9.00
N SER A 185 13.59 3.42 8.48
CA SER A 185 14.69 4.35 8.79
C SER A 185 14.65 4.90 10.21
N THR A 186 13.49 4.89 10.84
CA THR A 186 13.25 5.45 12.17
C THR A 186 13.00 4.37 13.22
N LEU A 187 13.25 3.08 12.88
CA LEU A 187 12.96 1.93 13.77
C LEU A 187 13.62 2.08 15.15
N GLY A 188 14.88 2.46 15.22
CA GLY A 188 15.58 2.68 16.48
C GLY A 188 14.88 3.72 17.35
N SER A 189 14.63 4.89 16.81
CA SER A 189 13.98 5.99 17.52
C SER A 189 12.54 5.67 17.93
N VAL A 190 11.81 4.89 17.14
CA VAL A 190 10.46 4.41 17.51
C VAL A 190 10.56 3.47 18.73
N MET A 191 11.51 2.55 18.74
CA MET A 191 11.71 1.65 19.88
C MET A 191 12.16 2.42 21.14
N GLU A 192 13.09 3.37 20.99
CA GLU A 192 13.52 4.26 22.07
C GLU A 192 12.35 5.07 22.64
N GLY A 193 11.48 5.60 21.79
CA GLY A 193 10.29 6.34 22.22
C GLY A 193 9.32 5.47 23.05
N LEU A 194 9.09 4.22 22.64
CA LEU A 194 8.25 3.27 23.39
C LEU A 194 8.89 2.89 24.73
N LEU A 195 10.20 2.62 24.76
CA LEU A 195 10.94 2.32 25.98
C LEU A 195 10.92 3.50 26.96
N GLY A 196 11.12 4.73 26.46
CA GLY A 196 11.13 5.95 27.28
C GLY A 196 9.80 6.20 27.98
N GLU A 197 8.70 5.70 27.44
CA GLU A 197 7.36 5.79 28.03
C GLU A 197 6.92 4.49 28.75
N GLY A 198 7.88 3.63 29.12
CA GLY A 198 7.67 2.50 30.00
C GLY A 198 7.22 1.20 29.33
N MET A 199 7.23 1.11 28.00
CA MET A 199 6.98 -0.18 27.35
C MET A 199 8.09 -1.18 27.71
N SER A 200 7.71 -2.41 28.03
CA SER A 200 8.67 -3.47 28.38
C SER A 200 9.69 -3.69 27.23
N PRO A 201 10.99 -3.79 27.54
CA PRO A 201 11.99 -4.17 26.53
C PRO A 201 11.77 -5.56 25.95
N ASP A 202 11.03 -6.42 26.65
CA ASP A 202 10.68 -7.78 26.22
C ASP A 202 9.38 -7.83 25.41
N MET A 203 8.67 -6.70 25.22
CA MET A 203 7.46 -6.64 24.38
C MET A 203 7.77 -7.14 22.98
N PRO A 204 7.04 -8.16 22.45
CA PRO A 204 7.30 -8.72 21.14
C PRO A 204 7.14 -7.73 19.99
N VAL A 205 8.06 -7.80 19.03
CA VAL A 205 8.05 -7.00 17.81
C VAL A 205 8.35 -7.86 16.60
N ALA A 206 7.64 -7.62 15.50
CA ALA A 206 7.95 -8.20 14.20
C ALA A 206 8.15 -7.09 13.16
N VAL A 207 9.23 -7.19 12.38
CA VAL A 207 9.44 -6.38 11.17
C VAL A 207 9.08 -7.27 9.98
N LEU A 208 8.12 -6.82 9.19
CA LEU A 208 7.51 -7.56 8.10
C LEU A 208 7.88 -6.86 6.79
N GLU A 209 8.84 -7.43 6.05
CA GLU A 209 9.41 -6.85 4.85
C GLU A 209 8.81 -7.47 3.61
N ARG A 210 8.49 -6.64 2.61
CA ARG A 210 7.98 -7.04 1.28
C ARG A 210 6.80 -8.02 1.34
N GLY A 211 5.93 -7.83 2.33
CA GLY A 211 4.79 -8.71 2.53
C GLY A 211 3.90 -8.84 1.29
N THR A 212 3.21 -9.97 1.19
CA THR A 212 2.37 -10.38 0.05
C THR A 212 3.14 -10.60 -1.27
N THR A 213 4.44 -10.80 -1.19
CA THR A 213 5.30 -11.14 -2.34
C THR A 213 6.13 -12.37 -2.06
N ALA A 214 6.63 -13.04 -3.09
CA ALA A 214 7.57 -14.16 -2.94
C ALA A 214 8.87 -13.76 -2.21
N ALA A 215 9.17 -12.48 -2.06
CA ALA A 215 10.33 -11.98 -1.34
C ALA A 215 10.00 -11.55 0.10
N GLN A 216 8.80 -11.88 0.59
CA GLN A 216 8.41 -11.54 1.96
C GLN A 216 9.29 -12.25 2.98
N ARG A 217 9.56 -11.55 4.07
CA ARG A 217 10.26 -12.13 5.23
C ARG A 217 9.84 -11.45 6.53
N LYS A 218 9.95 -12.23 7.61
CA LYS A 218 9.59 -11.85 8.97
C LYS A 218 10.83 -11.86 9.87
N ILE A 219 11.14 -10.74 10.50
CA ILE A 219 12.20 -10.62 11.50
C ILE A 219 11.54 -10.40 12.86
N VAL A 220 11.73 -11.32 13.79
CA VAL A 220 11.10 -11.28 15.11
C VAL A 220 12.12 -10.98 16.19
N GLY A 221 11.74 -10.12 17.12
CA GLY A 221 12.52 -9.73 18.28
C GLY A 221 11.61 -9.15 19.36
N THR A 222 12.19 -8.28 20.15
CA THR A 222 11.51 -7.50 21.20
C THR A 222 11.82 -6.02 21.00
N VAL A 223 11.11 -5.14 21.69
CA VAL A 223 11.38 -3.69 21.64
C VAL A 223 12.86 -3.39 21.88
N GLY A 224 13.48 -4.10 22.84
CA GLY A 224 14.90 -3.92 23.16
C GLY A 224 15.89 -4.50 22.13
N THR A 225 15.45 -5.39 21.23
CA THR A 225 16.38 -6.14 20.35
C THR A 225 16.13 -5.98 18.86
N ILE A 226 14.95 -5.54 18.46
CA ILE A 226 14.52 -5.58 17.06
C ILE A 226 15.34 -4.65 16.16
N ALA A 227 15.75 -3.47 16.63
CA ALA A 227 16.56 -2.53 15.86
C ALA A 227 17.89 -3.16 15.42
N GLY A 228 18.60 -3.82 16.36
CA GLY A 228 19.85 -4.52 16.06
C GLY A 228 19.65 -5.74 15.15
N LYS A 229 18.54 -6.48 15.31
CA LYS A 229 18.21 -7.61 14.44
C LYS A 229 17.89 -7.16 13.02
N ALA A 230 17.09 -6.10 12.86
CA ALA A 230 16.73 -5.54 11.56
C ALA A 230 17.96 -4.99 10.82
N ALA A 231 18.87 -4.32 11.52
CA ALA A 231 20.12 -3.83 10.95
C ALA A 231 21.01 -4.99 10.43
N ARG A 232 21.20 -6.04 11.23
CA ARG A 232 21.96 -7.24 10.81
C ARG A 232 21.30 -7.95 9.63
N ALA A 233 19.97 -8.00 9.61
CA ALA A 233 19.19 -8.58 8.48
C ALA A 233 19.15 -7.67 7.26
N LYS A 234 19.70 -6.45 7.33
CA LYS A 234 19.69 -5.43 6.25
C LYS A 234 18.28 -5.20 5.72
N VAL A 235 17.32 -4.99 6.62
CA VAL A 235 15.92 -4.74 6.27
C VAL A 235 15.80 -3.49 5.41
N GLN A 236 14.98 -3.57 4.36
CA GLN A 236 14.73 -2.48 3.43
C GLN A 236 13.22 -2.19 3.31
N SER A 237 12.90 -0.97 2.87
CA SER A 237 11.54 -0.63 2.49
C SER A 237 11.13 -1.35 1.17
N PRO A 238 9.86 -1.74 1.01
CA PRO A 238 8.77 -1.52 1.95
C PRO A 238 8.75 -2.55 3.07
N ALA A 239 8.59 -2.09 4.31
CA ALA A 239 8.36 -2.94 5.47
C ALA A 239 7.46 -2.23 6.48
N ILE A 240 6.78 -3.02 7.32
CA ILE A 240 5.99 -2.55 8.45
C ILE A 240 6.57 -3.09 9.75
N ILE A 241 6.34 -2.37 10.84
CA ILE A 241 6.76 -2.76 12.18
C ILE A 241 5.50 -3.03 12.98
N LEU A 242 5.39 -4.22 13.57
CA LEU A 242 4.27 -4.63 14.38
C LEU A 242 4.74 -4.88 15.80
N VAL A 243 4.19 -4.16 16.78
CA VAL A 243 4.51 -4.25 18.19
C VAL A 243 3.30 -4.76 18.95
N GLY A 244 3.49 -5.70 19.84
CA GLY A 244 2.45 -6.28 20.67
C GLY A 244 2.58 -7.80 20.81
N TYR A 245 1.85 -8.39 21.75
CA TYR A 245 1.92 -9.84 22.03
C TYR A 245 1.62 -10.71 20.81
N VAL A 246 0.81 -10.24 19.86
CA VAL A 246 0.53 -10.95 18.61
C VAL A 246 1.77 -11.12 17.73
N ALA A 247 2.82 -10.31 17.89
CA ALA A 247 4.08 -10.47 17.15
C ALA A 247 4.81 -11.78 17.50
N ALA A 248 4.51 -12.36 18.66
CA ALA A 248 5.01 -13.65 19.08
C ALA A 248 4.11 -14.82 18.64
N PHE A 249 2.98 -14.54 17.98
CA PHE A 249 2.06 -15.57 17.55
C PHE A 249 2.75 -16.55 16.59
N ARG A 250 2.45 -17.84 16.74
CA ARG A 250 3.01 -18.94 15.95
C ARG A 250 1.87 -19.77 15.39
N HIS A 251 2.18 -20.71 14.53
CA HIS A 251 1.24 -21.71 13.98
C HIS A 251 0.35 -21.23 12.83
N MET A 252 0.68 -20.10 12.17
CA MET A 252 -0.04 -19.65 10.98
C MET A 252 0.89 -19.33 9.80
N ASP A 253 1.97 -20.07 9.62
CA ASP A 253 2.94 -19.87 8.51
C ASP A 253 2.40 -20.46 7.18
N TRP A 254 1.13 -20.16 6.90
CA TRP A 254 0.35 -20.76 5.80
C TRP A 254 0.89 -20.38 4.41
N TYR A 255 1.50 -19.21 4.28
CA TYR A 255 2.05 -18.75 3.00
C TYR A 255 3.46 -19.33 2.77
N GLU A 256 4.31 -19.31 3.80
CA GLU A 256 5.68 -19.83 3.75
C GLU A 256 5.72 -21.36 3.56
N CYS A 257 4.65 -22.08 3.94
CA CYS A 257 4.53 -23.52 3.74
C CYS A 257 4.16 -23.92 2.30
N ARG A 258 3.88 -22.95 1.40
CA ARG A 258 3.55 -23.25 0.01
C ARG A 258 4.79 -23.80 -0.74
N PRO A 259 4.61 -24.73 -1.70
CA PRO A 259 5.72 -25.40 -2.37
C PRO A 259 6.71 -24.48 -3.08
N LEU A 260 6.23 -23.36 -3.59
CA LEU A 260 7.04 -22.38 -4.33
C LEU A 260 7.31 -21.10 -3.56
N ALA A 261 7.01 -21.07 -2.24
CA ALA A 261 7.28 -19.89 -1.41
C ALA A 261 8.74 -19.44 -1.54
N GLY A 262 8.94 -18.13 -1.75
CA GLY A 262 10.27 -17.54 -1.94
C GLY A 262 10.91 -17.80 -3.32
N ARG A 263 10.24 -18.49 -4.23
CA ARG A 263 10.77 -18.75 -5.58
C ARG A 263 10.36 -17.64 -6.56
N LYS A 264 11.27 -17.27 -7.44
CA LYS A 264 11.00 -16.40 -8.59
C LYS A 264 11.05 -17.25 -9.86
N ILE A 265 9.95 -17.25 -10.60
CA ILE A 265 9.79 -18.07 -11.80
C ILE A 265 9.58 -17.16 -13.00
N LEU A 266 10.44 -17.29 -14.00
CA LEU A 266 10.30 -16.59 -15.27
C LEU A 266 9.46 -17.43 -16.23
N VAL A 267 8.31 -16.90 -16.63
CA VAL A 267 7.45 -17.54 -17.63
C VAL A 267 7.72 -16.90 -18.99
N THR A 268 8.36 -17.64 -19.90
CA THR A 268 8.82 -17.17 -21.23
C THR A 268 7.74 -17.27 -22.32
N ARG A 269 6.47 -17.08 -21.98
CA ARG A 269 5.34 -17.09 -22.94
C ARG A 269 4.70 -15.73 -23.07
N PRO A 270 4.08 -15.41 -24.22
CA PRO A 270 3.27 -14.21 -24.34
C PRO A 270 2.24 -14.11 -23.22
N ARG A 271 1.98 -12.91 -22.74
CA ARG A 271 1.12 -12.62 -21.58
C ARG A 271 -0.26 -13.29 -21.68
N GLU A 272 -0.89 -13.25 -22.87
CA GLU A 272 -2.21 -13.83 -23.10
C GLU A 272 -2.25 -15.36 -22.92
N ARG A 273 -1.12 -16.03 -23.16
CA ARG A 273 -0.99 -17.50 -23.03
C ARG A 273 -0.41 -17.94 -21.69
N SER A 274 0.11 -17.01 -20.88
CA SER A 274 0.78 -17.30 -19.60
C SER A 274 -0.13 -17.11 -18.40
N SER A 275 -1.31 -16.49 -18.54
CA SER A 275 -2.14 -16.06 -17.42
C SER A 275 -2.53 -17.22 -16.48
N ARG A 276 -2.95 -18.37 -17.02
CA ARG A 276 -3.34 -19.54 -16.22
C ARG A 276 -2.15 -20.16 -15.48
N LEU A 277 -1.03 -20.36 -16.17
CA LEU A 277 0.19 -20.89 -15.54
C LEU A 277 0.71 -19.94 -14.47
N ALA A 278 0.74 -18.64 -14.73
CA ALA A 278 1.17 -17.64 -13.77
C ALA A 278 0.23 -17.58 -12.53
N ALA A 279 -1.08 -17.80 -12.71
CA ALA A 279 -2.01 -17.91 -11.59
C ALA A 279 -1.68 -19.16 -10.74
N MET A 280 -1.56 -20.33 -11.34
CA MET A 280 -1.21 -21.57 -10.64
C MET A 280 0.12 -21.44 -9.88
N LEU A 281 1.14 -20.83 -10.49
CA LEU A 281 2.43 -20.63 -9.82
C LEU A 281 2.30 -19.68 -8.60
N ARG A 282 1.48 -18.63 -8.67
CA ARG A 282 1.18 -17.74 -7.53
C ARG A 282 0.40 -18.47 -6.43
N GLU A 283 -0.57 -19.31 -6.80
CA GLU A 283 -1.29 -20.15 -5.83
C GLU A 283 -0.34 -21.04 -5.04
N GLU A 284 0.75 -21.50 -5.65
CA GLU A 284 1.81 -22.26 -5.00
C GLU A 284 2.86 -21.40 -4.28
N GLY A 285 2.72 -20.06 -4.27
CA GLY A 285 3.56 -19.13 -3.51
C GLY A 285 4.74 -18.50 -4.27
N ALA A 286 4.81 -18.65 -5.59
CA ALA A 286 5.88 -18.06 -6.41
C ALA A 286 5.69 -16.55 -6.63
#